data_c1dfb3a659eebcb23779cfcb9a12ae68
#
_entry.id   c1dfb3a659eebcb23779cfcb9a12ae68
#
_cell.length_a   1.000
_cell.length_b   1.000
_cell.length_c   1.000
_cell.angle_alpha   90.00
_cell.angle_beta   90.00
_cell.angle_gamma   90.00
#
_symmetry.space_group_name_H-M   'P 1'
#
loop_
_entity.id
_entity.type
_entity.pdbx_description
1 polymer ?
#
loop_
_entity_poly.entity_id
_entity_poly.type
_entity_poly.pdbx_seq_one_letter_code
_entity_poly.pdbx_strand_id
1 'polypeptide(L)'
;VGIQLWSKWVNIMRQMDEAFAQFSKWGVKGVKIDFMDRNDAKMVNFYEQVAIKATQYKLLVDFHGSYPNEGMRRKYPNLMTREGVIGLEYNKWSKRATVTHDVIIPYLRMWVGPMDYTPGAMLNAHPETFYENQHEPMSQGTRSHQLAMYVVYESPLQMISDSPTKYDKNLRSFEFIKSIPTTWDETVPLEGEVGEYIALARRHDDTWYIGVINGATPRHIEIDLSFIGNGPKKIKAHIDGVNAGQQAKDSQIIEQVIKDNEKLPIDMSRGGGYTGIIHIEK
;
A
#
# COMPACT_ATOMS: atom_id res chain seq x y z
N VAL A 1 2.20 -17.98 3.47
CA VAL A 1 3.16 -16.95 3.95
C VAL A 1 4.57 -17.49 3.74
N GLY A 2 5.44 -16.69 3.16
CA GLY A 2 6.85 -17.05 2.88
C GLY A 2 7.81 -16.03 3.52
N ILE A 3 9.04 -16.46 3.73
CA ILE A 3 10.14 -15.60 4.20
C ILE A 3 10.80 -14.96 2.99
N GLN A 4 11.08 -13.68 3.07
CA GLN A 4 11.89 -12.92 2.13
C GLN A 4 13.16 -12.44 2.84
N LEU A 5 14.32 -12.54 2.17
CA LEU A 5 15.59 -12.05 2.70
C LEU A 5 15.98 -10.73 2.05
N TRP A 6 16.40 -9.78 2.88
CA TRP A 6 16.96 -8.52 2.43
C TRP A 6 18.46 -8.63 2.13
N SER A 7 18.91 -8.03 1.03
CA SER A 7 20.31 -8.06 0.60
C SER A 7 20.69 -6.79 -0.15
N LYS A 8 21.94 -6.34 0.01
CA LYS A 8 22.51 -5.28 -0.83
C LYS A 8 22.81 -5.81 -2.22
N TRP A 9 22.52 -5.01 -3.27
CA TRP A 9 22.73 -5.41 -4.66
C TRP A 9 24.18 -5.82 -4.98
N VAL A 10 25.18 -5.12 -4.39
CA VAL A 10 26.60 -5.44 -4.60
C VAL A 10 26.98 -6.83 -4.11
N ASN A 11 26.35 -7.32 -3.04
CA ASN A 11 26.58 -8.65 -2.50
C ASN A 11 25.95 -9.70 -3.43
N ILE A 12 24.72 -9.47 -3.86
CA ILE A 12 24.03 -10.35 -4.81
C ILE A 12 24.80 -10.41 -6.13
N MET A 13 25.27 -9.28 -6.65
CA MET A 13 26.02 -9.28 -7.90
C MET A 13 27.30 -10.14 -7.84
N ARG A 14 27.94 -10.24 -6.69
CA ARG A 14 29.18 -11.00 -6.51
C ARG A 14 28.98 -12.50 -6.36
N GLN A 15 27.87 -12.93 -5.79
CA GLN A 15 27.63 -14.33 -5.38
C GLN A 15 26.17 -14.77 -5.62
N MET A 16 25.58 -14.36 -6.74
CA MET A 16 24.14 -14.53 -7.02
C MET A 16 23.72 -16.00 -7.00
N ASP A 17 24.46 -16.87 -7.68
CA ASP A 17 24.15 -18.29 -7.75
C ASP A 17 24.22 -18.98 -6.38
N GLU A 18 25.29 -18.75 -5.65
CA GLU A 18 25.51 -19.32 -4.31
C GLU A 18 24.46 -18.84 -3.33
N ALA A 19 24.17 -17.52 -3.33
CA ALA A 19 23.17 -16.91 -2.45
C ALA A 19 21.77 -17.46 -2.74
N PHE A 20 21.34 -17.47 -4.00
CA PHE A 20 19.99 -17.93 -4.36
C PHE A 20 19.81 -19.44 -4.15
N ALA A 21 20.83 -20.24 -4.45
CA ALA A 21 20.83 -21.66 -4.13
C ALA A 21 20.66 -21.89 -2.62
N GLN A 22 21.38 -21.13 -1.80
CA GLN A 22 21.30 -21.25 -0.34
C GLN A 22 19.95 -20.78 0.20
N PHE A 23 19.40 -19.66 -0.33
CA PHE A 23 18.08 -19.16 0.06
C PHE A 23 16.97 -20.16 -0.29
N SER A 24 17.01 -20.73 -1.49
CA SER A 24 16.10 -21.79 -1.90
C SER A 24 16.19 -23.02 -1.01
N LYS A 25 17.42 -23.47 -0.66
CA LYS A 25 17.66 -24.59 0.26
C LYS A 25 17.07 -24.31 1.66
N TRP A 26 17.11 -23.08 2.15
CA TRP A 26 16.48 -22.68 3.41
C TRP A 26 14.96 -22.57 3.33
N GLY A 27 14.36 -22.72 2.15
CA GLY A 27 12.92 -22.59 1.95
C GLY A 27 12.43 -21.14 1.85
N VAL A 28 13.34 -20.18 1.69
CA VAL A 28 13.03 -18.76 1.44
C VAL A 28 12.25 -18.61 0.14
N LYS A 29 11.25 -17.74 0.11
CA LYS A 29 10.34 -17.56 -1.03
C LYS A 29 10.64 -16.34 -1.87
N GLY A 30 11.44 -15.41 -1.37
CA GLY A 30 11.79 -14.20 -2.09
C GLY A 30 13.02 -13.50 -1.56
N VAL A 31 13.48 -12.54 -2.33
CA VAL A 31 14.62 -11.68 -1.98
C VAL A 31 14.24 -10.22 -2.23
N LYS A 32 14.51 -9.38 -1.24
CA LYS A 32 14.46 -7.92 -1.35
C LYS A 32 15.88 -7.42 -1.57
N ILE A 33 16.16 -6.90 -2.77
CA ILE A 33 17.49 -6.42 -3.15
C ILE A 33 17.45 -4.89 -3.15
N ASP A 34 18.39 -4.28 -2.47
CA ASP A 34 18.35 -2.88 -2.08
C ASP A 34 19.65 -2.11 -2.37
N PHE A 35 19.54 -0.77 -2.27
CA PHE A 35 20.63 0.19 -2.43
C PHE A 35 21.25 0.23 -3.83
N MET A 36 20.45 0.10 -4.87
CA MET A 36 20.93 0.29 -6.24
C MET A 36 21.35 1.74 -6.50
N ASP A 37 20.49 2.69 -6.14
CA ASP A 37 20.70 4.15 -6.23
C ASP A 37 21.32 4.62 -7.56
N ARG A 38 21.04 3.86 -8.64
CA ARG A 38 21.51 4.13 -10.01
C ARG A 38 20.58 3.49 -11.04
N ASN A 39 20.59 4.02 -12.26
CA ASN A 39 19.75 3.59 -13.37
C ASN A 39 20.49 3.53 -14.73
N ASP A 40 21.78 3.29 -14.70
CA ASP A 40 22.60 3.12 -15.90
C ASP A 40 22.44 1.70 -16.52
N ALA A 41 23.04 1.48 -17.68
CA ALA A 41 22.97 0.22 -18.40
C ALA A 41 23.44 -0.99 -17.58
N LYS A 42 24.41 -0.81 -16.69
CA LYS A 42 24.89 -1.88 -15.80
C LYS A 42 23.77 -2.33 -14.84
N MET A 43 23.01 -1.37 -14.30
CA MET A 43 21.92 -1.66 -13.38
C MET A 43 20.72 -2.27 -14.11
N VAL A 44 20.38 -1.80 -15.30
CA VAL A 44 19.32 -2.41 -16.14
C VAL A 44 19.64 -3.90 -16.40
N ASN A 45 20.86 -4.20 -16.81
CA ASN A 45 21.30 -5.58 -17.01
C ASN A 45 21.28 -6.41 -15.71
N PHE A 46 21.65 -5.81 -14.59
CA PHE A 46 21.59 -6.49 -13.29
C PHE A 46 20.16 -6.88 -12.90
N TYR A 47 19.18 -6.01 -13.09
CA TYR A 47 17.77 -6.35 -12.81
C TYR A 47 17.30 -7.55 -13.64
N GLU A 48 17.66 -7.59 -14.92
CA GLU A 48 17.30 -8.71 -15.80
C GLU A 48 17.99 -10.01 -15.38
N GLN A 49 19.27 -9.97 -15.06
CA GLN A 49 20.04 -11.12 -14.58
C GLN A 49 19.45 -11.68 -13.28
N VAL A 50 19.09 -10.80 -12.33
CA VAL A 50 18.43 -11.20 -11.08
C VAL A 50 17.10 -11.89 -11.37
N ALA A 51 16.26 -11.31 -12.24
CA ALA A 51 14.95 -11.87 -12.57
C ALA A 51 15.08 -13.29 -13.15
N ILE A 52 15.98 -13.48 -14.12
CA ILE A 52 16.26 -14.78 -14.74
C ILE A 52 16.77 -15.77 -13.70
N LYS A 53 17.77 -15.38 -12.92
CA LYS A 53 18.42 -16.25 -11.96
C LYS A 53 17.46 -16.63 -10.82
N ALA A 54 16.73 -15.68 -10.27
CA ALA A 54 15.74 -15.92 -9.21
C ALA A 54 14.66 -16.94 -9.64
N THR A 55 14.24 -16.91 -10.90
CA THR A 55 13.29 -17.90 -11.45
C THR A 55 13.84 -19.33 -11.37
N GLN A 56 15.13 -19.54 -11.63
CA GLN A 56 15.77 -20.86 -11.55
C GLN A 56 15.70 -21.46 -10.12
N TYR A 57 15.72 -20.60 -9.12
CA TYR A 57 15.63 -20.96 -7.70
C TYR A 57 14.24 -20.78 -7.09
N LYS A 58 13.22 -20.49 -7.91
CA LYS A 58 11.82 -20.26 -7.49
C LYS A 58 11.69 -19.16 -6.44
N LEU A 59 12.44 -18.05 -6.62
CA LEU A 59 12.42 -16.89 -5.75
C LEU A 59 11.63 -15.74 -6.39
N LEU A 60 10.78 -15.11 -5.60
CA LEU A 60 10.16 -13.83 -5.90
C LEU A 60 11.15 -12.71 -5.61
N VAL A 61 11.03 -11.59 -6.33
CA VAL A 61 11.96 -10.46 -6.21
C VAL A 61 11.23 -9.17 -5.96
N ASP A 62 11.71 -8.41 -4.99
CA ASP A 62 11.41 -7.01 -4.74
C ASP A 62 12.70 -6.19 -4.84
N PHE A 63 12.67 -5.07 -5.56
CA PHE A 63 13.79 -4.16 -5.68
C PHE A 63 13.54 -2.86 -4.91
N HIS A 64 14.47 -2.51 -4.03
CA HIS A 64 14.45 -1.28 -3.23
C HIS A 64 15.64 -0.38 -3.55
N GLY A 65 15.57 0.93 -3.24
CA GLY A 65 16.56 1.88 -3.73
C GLY A 65 16.66 1.85 -5.26
N SER A 66 15.55 1.63 -5.94
CA SER A 66 15.47 1.36 -7.38
C SER A 66 14.54 2.35 -8.07
N TYR A 67 14.77 2.62 -9.35
CA TYR A 67 13.84 3.41 -10.14
C TYR A 67 12.51 2.65 -10.41
N PRO A 68 11.42 3.35 -10.82
CA PRO A 68 10.13 2.73 -11.10
C PRO A 68 10.21 1.62 -12.17
N ASN A 69 9.23 0.73 -12.16
CA ASN A 69 9.16 -0.41 -13.06
C ASN A 69 8.89 0.02 -14.52
N GLU A 70 9.68 -0.50 -15.49
CA GLU A 70 9.51 -0.25 -16.93
C GLU A 70 8.81 -1.41 -17.66
N GLY A 71 7.95 -2.16 -17.01
CA GLY A 71 7.23 -3.25 -17.65
C GLY A 71 7.97 -4.59 -17.68
N MET A 72 9.14 -4.73 -17.05
CA MET A 72 9.89 -6.00 -16.94
C MET A 72 9.04 -7.12 -16.31
N ARG A 73 8.05 -6.80 -15.47
CA ARG A 73 7.11 -7.76 -14.89
C ARG A 73 6.34 -8.58 -15.93
N ARG A 74 6.09 -8.01 -17.12
CA ARG A 74 5.43 -8.73 -18.21
C ARG A 74 6.29 -9.86 -18.76
N LYS A 75 7.61 -9.69 -18.74
CA LYS A 75 8.58 -10.68 -19.16
C LYS A 75 8.96 -11.63 -18.03
N TYR A 76 9.06 -11.10 -16.81
CA TYR A 76 9.52 -11.81 -15.61
C TYR A 76 8.49 -11.67 -14.48
N PRO A 77 7.50 -12.58 -14.42
CA PRO A 77 6.39 -12.48 -13.45
C PRO A 77 6.82 -12.72 -11.99
N ASN A 78 8.03 -13.20 -11.75
CA ASN A 78 8.62 -13.31 -10.41
C ASN A 78 9.11 -11.95 -9.86
N LEU A 79 9.15 -10.89 -10.67
CA LEU A 79 9.34 -9.52 -10.20
C LEU A 79 8.02 -9.00 -9.65
N MET A 80 7.91 -8.92 -8.33
CA MET A 80 6.66 -8.58 -7.66
C MET A 80 6.42 -7.08 -7.63
N THR A 81 7.40 -6.32 -7.15
CA THR A 81 7.28 -4.89 -6.93
C THR A 81 8.64 -4.19 -6.94
N ARG A 82 8.62 -2.86 -6.96
CA ARG A 82 9.80 -1.99 -6.79
C ARG A 82 9.43 -0.78 -5.96
N GLU A 83 10.39 -0.23 -5.22
CA GLU A 83 10.19 1.04 -4.53
C GLU A 83 9.94 2.19 -5.53
N GLY A 84 10.95 2.84 -6.01
CA GLY A 84 10.86 3.98 -6.94
C GLY A 84 9.91 5.08 -6.49
N VAL A 85 9.75 5.27 -5.18
CA VAL A 85 8.83 6.20 -4.53
C VAL A 85 9.43 6.65 -3.18
N ILE A 86 9.04 7.82 -2.70
CA ILE A 86 9.27 8.18 -1.30
C ILE A 86 8.24 7.40 -0.47
N GLY A 87 8.63 6.22 0.02
CA GLY A 87 7.78 5.35 0.82
C GLY A 87 7.67 5.79 2.28
N LEU A 88 6.85 5.08 3.05
CA LEU A 88 6.58 5.43 4.44
C LEU A 88 7.83 5.45 5.32
N GLU A 89 8.86 4.66 5.00
CA GLU A 89 10.11 4.61 5.77
C GLU A 89 10.82 5.97 5.86
N TYR A 90 10.60 6.87 4.90
CA TYR A 90 11.17 8.22 4.92
C TYR A 90 10.76 9.03 6.16
N ASN A 91 9.64 8.70 6.78
CA ASN A 91 9.22 9.31 8.04
C ASN A 91 10.19 9.08 9.22
N LYS A 92 11.15 8.17 9.08
CA LYS A 92 12.24 7.99 10.06
C LYS A 92 13.23 9.15 10.10
N TRP A 93 13.42 9.84 8.97
CA TRP A 93 14.47 10.88 8.80
C TRP A 93 14.03 12.09 7.96
N SER A 94 12.77 12.19 7.59
CA SER A 94 12.27 13.24 6.69
C SER A 94 10.79 13.51 6.90
N LYS A 95 10.36 14.74 6.65
CA LYS A 95 8.95 15.17 6.62
C LYS A 95 8.31 15.06 5.24
N ARG A 96 8.98 14.46 4.26
CA ARG A 96 8.57 14.51 2.84
C ARG A 96 7.42 13.57 2.49
N ALA A 97 7.21 12.47 3.22
CA ALA A 97 6.06 11.58 3.02
C ALA A 97 4.82 12.20 3.67
N THR A 98 4.30 13.26 3.04
CA THR A 98 3.11 14.00 3.48
C THR A 98 1.84 13.38 2.90
N VAL A 99 0.68 13.70 3.48
CA VAL A 99 -0.62 13.28 2.93
C VAL A 99 -0.86 13.79 1.50
N THR A 100 -0.35 14.97 1.14
CA THR A 100 -0.38 15.47 -0.24
C THR A 100 0.47 14.63 -1.17
N HIS A 101 1.68 14.22 -0.73
CA HIS A 101 2.51 13.28 -1.47
C HIS A 101 1.78 11.95 -1.68
N ASP A 102 1.13 11.44 -0.64
CA ASP A 102 0.43 10.16 -0.68
C ASP A 102 -0.72 10.16 -1.70
N VAL A 103 -1.51 11.24 -1.79
CA VAL A 103 -2.60 11.33 -2.78
C VAL A 103 -2.11 11.60 -4.21
N ILE A 104 -0.88 12.07 -4.42
CA ILE A 104 -0.28 12.25 -5.75
C ILE A 104 0.24 10.93 -6.34
N ILE A 105 0.72 10.02 -5.49
CA ILE A 105 1.32 8.74 -5.91
C ILE A 105 0.43 7.96 -6.89
N PRO A 106 -0.87 7.75 -6.65
CA PRO A 106 -1.74 7.01 -7.56
C PRO A 106 -1.85 7.62 -8.95
N TYR A 107 -1.77 8.94 -9.05
CA TYR A 107 -1.87 9.65 -10.33
C TYR A 107 -0.57 9.66 -11.15
N LEU A 108 0.58 9.46 -10.51
CA LEU A 108 1.89 9.53 -11.17
C LEU A 108 2.65 8.21 -11.09
N ARG A 109 3.02 7.77 -9.87
CA ARG A 109 3.91 6.62 -9.68
C ARG A 109 3.28 5.30 -10.08
N MET A 110 1.99 5.12 -9.82
CA MET A 110 1.32 3.85 -10.11
C MET A 110 1.09 3.58 -11.60
N TRP A 111 1.23 4.58 -12.46
CA TRP A 111 1.13 4.40 -13.91
C TRP A 111 2.19 3.44 -14.48
N VAL A 112 3.34 3.35 -13.84
CA VAL A 112 4.44 2.48 -14.27
C VAL A 112 4.44 1.12 -13.57
N GLY A 113 3.44 0.85 -12.74
CA GLY A 113 3.23 -0.45 -12.08
C GLY A 113 3.26 -0.38 -10.55
N PRO A 114 3.15 -1.54 -9.91
CA PRO A 114 3.08 -1.64 -8.46
C PRO A 114 4.34 -1.12 -7.77
N MET A 115 4.18 -0.78 -6.50
CA MET A 115 5.26 -0.21 -5.69
C MET A 115 5.30 -0.81 -4.28
N ASP A 116 6.50 -0.82 -3.68
CA ASP A 116 6.70 -1.12 -2.27
C ASP A 116 6.74 0.20 -1.47
N TYR A 117 5.56 0.70 -1.08
CA TYR A 117 5.40 1.88 -0.24
C TYR A 117 5.49 1.56 1.24
N THR A 118 5.07 0.36 1.63
CA THR A 118 5.01 -0.13 3.02
C THR A 118 4.08 0.69 3.93
N PRO A 119 2.76 0.73 3.68
CA PRO A 119 1.79 1.44 4.51
C PRO A 119 1.49 0.74 5.83
N GLY A 120 0.57 1.31 6.64
CA GLY A 120 -0.03 0.66 7.80
C GLY A 120 0.59 1.00 9.14
N ALA A 121 1.24 2.15 9.27
CA ALA A 121 1.74 2.62 10.56
C ALA A 121 0.61 2.80 11.58
N MET A 122 0.84 2.33 12.80
CA MET A 122 -0.09 2.45 13.93
C MET A 122 0.20 3.68 14.80
N LEU A 123 1.32 4.37 14.60
CA LEU A 123 1.60 5.66 15.19
C LEU A 123 1.39 6.75 14.14
N ASN A 124 0.28 7.47 14.25
CA ASN A 124 -0.18 8.45 13.27
C ASN A 124 -0.16 9.85 13.87
N ALA A 125 0.23 10.85 13.09
CA ALA A 125 0.36 12.23 13.53
C ALA A 125 -0.09 13.23 12.44
N HIS A 126 -0.58 14.38 12.86
CA HIS A 126 -0.73 15.54 11.98
C HIS A 126 0.60 16.31 11.86
N PRO A 127 0.79 17.15 10.83
CA PRO A 127 2.05 17.85 10.61
C PRO A 127 2.58 18.61 11.84
N GLU A 128 1.69 19.14 12.68
CA GLU A 128 2.04 19.91 13.88
C GLU A 128 2.62 19.07 15.01
N THR A 129 2.31 17.78 15.03
CA THR A 129 2.77 16.82 16.05
C THR A 129 3.73 15.79 15.50
N PHE A 130 3.97 15.82 14.20
CA PHE A 130 4.92 14.93 13.54
C PHE A 130 6.37 15.36 13.78
N TYR A 131 7.23 14.41 14.09
CA TYR A 131 8.67 14.56 14.10
C TYR A 131 9.35 13.27 13.62
N GLU A 132 10.52 13.40 13.03
CA GLU A 132 11.31 12.28 12.54
C GLU A 132 11.84 11.45 13.71
N ASN A 133 11.66 10.14 13.64
CA ASN A 133 12.13 9.24 14.68
C ASN A 133 12.54 7.88 14.08
N GLN A 134 13.81 7.52 14.24
CA GLN A 134 14.37 6.26 13.73
C GLN A 134 13.83 5.03 14.47
N HIS A 135 13.51 5.15 15.74
CA HIS A 135 13.17 4.02 16.61
C HIS A 135 11.65 3.79 16.70
N GLU A 136 10.89 4.85 16.67
CA GLU A 136 9.42 4.84 16.73
C GLU A 136 8.81 5.76 15.66
N PRO A 137 8.98 5.42 14.39
CA PRO A 137 8.52 6.29 13.32
C PRO A 137 7.00 6.45 13.34
N MET A 138 6.56 7.65 12.97
CA MET A 138 5.15 8.00 12.78
C MET A 138 4.84 8.09 11.30
N SER A 139 3.57 7.89 10.91
CA SER A 139 3.07 8.35 9.62
C SER A 139 2.42 9.73 9.76
N GLN A 140 2.42 10.51 8.69
CA GLN A 140 1.57 11.68 8.58
C GLN A 140 0.16 11.28 8.12
N GLY A 141 -0.88 12.04 8.53
CA GLY A 141 -2.27 11.69 8.30
C GLY A 141 -2.87 10.74 9.33
N THR A 142 -4.14 10.38 9.13
CA THR A 142 -4.89 9.56 10.08
C THR A 142 -4.57 8.07 9.95
N ARG A 143 -5.04 7.29 10.92
CA ARG A 143 -4.99 5.83 10.83
C ARG A 143 -5.80 5.30 9.65
N SER A 144 -6.97 5.87 9.41
CA SER A 144 -7.82 5.48 8.29
C SER A 144 -7.18 5.74 6.93
N HIS A 145 -6.36 6.81 6.82
CA HIS A 145 -5.54 7.06 5.64
C HIS A 145 -4.55 5.91 5.38
N GLN A 146 -3.84 5.46 6.42
CA GLN A 146 -2.89 4.34 6.30
C GLN A 146 -3.57 3.03 5.90
N LEU A 147 -4.78 2.76 6.38
CA LEU A 147 -5.52 1.56 6.00
C LEU A 147 -6.08 1.66 4.58
N ALA A 148 -6.55 2.83 4.17
CA ALA A 148 -7.05 3.03 2.81
C ALA A 148 -5.98 2.85 1.72
N MET A 149 -4.72 3.09 2.04
CA MET A 149 -3.60 2.85 1.12
C MET A 149 -3.51 1.39 0.64
N TYR A 150 -3.94 0.41 1.44
CA TYR A 150 -3.95 -0.99 1.04
C TYR A 150 -4.92 -1.29 -0.10
N VAL A 151 -5.96 -0.48 -0.26
CA VAL A 151 -6.89 -0.55 -1.39
C VAL A 151 -6.44 0.35 -2.53
N VAL A 152 -6.00 1.57 -2.20
CA VAL A 152 -5.63 2.58 -3.21
C VAL A 152 -4.33 2.21 -3.92
N TYR A 153 -3.30 1.77 -3.20
CA TYR A 153 -2.00 1.42 -3.77
C TYR A 153 -1.99 -0.01 -4.33
N GLU A 154 -1.40 -0.17 -5.49
CA GLU A 154 -1.19 -1.48 -6.08
C GLU A 154 0.16 -2.06 -5.62
N SER A 155 0.11 -3.21 -4.95
CA SER A 155 1.29 -4.00 -4.65
C SER A 155 0.90 -5.47 -4.46
N PRO A 156 1.29 -6.38 -5.37
CA PRO A 156 1.03 -7.82 -5.21
C PRO A 156 1.85 -8.45 -4.09
N LEU A 157 2.87 -7.75 -3.59
CA LEU A 157 3.65 -8.08 -2.41
C LEU A 157 3.53 -6.91 -1.42
N GLN A 158 2.38 -6.84 -0.75
CA GLN A 158 2.08 -5.72 0.14
C GLN A 158 2.79 -5.91 1.49
N MET A 159 3.75 -5.03 1.75
CA MET A 159 4.44 -4.97 3.04
C MET A 159 3.59 -4.23 4.08
N ILE A 160 3.88 -4.48 5.36
CA ILE A 160 3.32 -3.77 6.50
C ILE A 160 4.45 -3.08 7.28
N SER A 161 4.23 -1.84 7.73
CA SER A 161 5.31 -0.98 8.23
C SER A 161 5.67 -1.18 9.69
N ASP A 162 4.75 -1.66 10.50
CA ASP A 162 4.93 -1.70 11.95
C ASP A 162 5.37 -3.08 12.48
N SER A 163 5.79 -3.12 13.74
CA SER A 163 6.17 -4.35 14.41
C SER A 163 4.95 -5.15 14.89
N PRO A 164 5.08 -6.47 15.10
CA PRO A 164 4.02 -7.29 15.66
C PRO A 164 3.44 -6.70 16.96
N THR A 165 4.29 -6.21 17.85
CA THR A 165 3.86 -5.59 19.12
C THR A 165 2.98 -4.34 18.93
N LYS A 166 3.21 -3.56 17.87
CA LYS A 166 2.36 -2.40 17.55
C LYS A 166 1.00 -2.86 17.01
N TYR A 167 0.97 -3.88 16.18
CA TYR A 167 -0.27 -4.45 15.67
C TYR A 167 -1.08 -5.14 16.77
N ASP A 168 -0.45 -5.85 17.69
CA ASP A 168 -1.11 -6.47 18.85
C ASP A 168 -1.84 -5.44 19.74
N LYS A 169 -1.27 -4.25 19.87
CA LYS A 169 -1.91 -3.12 20.57
C LYS A 169 -3.04 -2.45 19.78
N ASN A 170 -3.19 -2.77 18.49
CA ASN A 170 -4.16 -2.18 17.56
C ASN A 170 -4.92 -3.25 16.76
N LEU A 171 -5.33 -4.32 17.42
CA LEU A 171 -5.89 -5.52 16.79
C LEU A 171 -7.04 -5.23 15.83
N ARG A 172 -7.96 -4.31 16.13
CA ARG A 172 -9.08 -3.97 15.25
C ARG A 172 -8.60 -3.48 13.87
N SER A 173 -7.63 -2.57 13.84
CA SER A 173 -7.05 -2.07 12.60
C SER A 173 -6.24 -3.16 11.89
N PHE A 174 -5.51 -3.98 12.63
CA PHE A 174 -4.70 -5.06 12.06
C PHE A 174 -5.57 -6.17 11.45
N GLU A 175 -6.64 -6.59 12.13
CA GLU A 175 -7.59 -7.56 11.56
C GLU A 175 -8.24 -7.02 10.29
N PHE A 176 -8.50 -5.70 10.23
CA PHE A 176 -9.03 -5.07 9.04
C PHE A 176 -7.99 -5.09 7.89
N ILE A 177 -6.72 -4.78 8.16
CA ILE A 177 -5.62 -4.89 7.17
C ILE A 177 -5.54 -6.32 6.63
N LYS A 178 -5.58 -7.33 7.48
CA LYS A 178 -5.51 -8.74 7.07
C LYS A 178 -6.65 -9.19 6.17
N SER A 179 -7.79 -8.50 6.20
CA SER A 179 -8.94 -8.80 5.34
C SER A 179 -8.83 -8.21 3.93
N ILE A 180 -7.85 -7.35 3.67
CA ILE A 180 -7.65 -6.71 2.36
C ILE A 180 -6.72 -7.60 1.52
N PRO A 181 -7.13 -8.02 0.30
CA PRO A 181 -6.28 -8.81 -0.59
C PRO A 181 -5.15 -7.96 -1.21
N THR A 182 -4.16 -8.62 -1.80
CA THR A 182 -3.04 -7.97 -2.48
C THR A 182 -3.13 -8.01 -4.00
N THR A 183 -4.14 -8.72 -4.52
CA THR A 183 -4.41 -8.86 -5.97
C THR A 183 -5.87 -8.57 -6.24
N TRP A 184 -6.14 -8.04 -7.42
CA TRP A 184 -7.45 -7.52 -7.79
C TRP A 184 -7.90 -8.05 -9.15
N ASP A 185 -9.16 -8.43 -9.25
CA ASP A 185 -9.78 -8.86 -10.51
C ASP A 185 -10.25 -7.66 -11.33
N GLU A 186 -10.64 -6.58 -10.64
CA GLU A 186 -11.17 -5.37 -11.24
C GLU A 186 -10.80 -4.13 -10.45
N THR A 187 -10.59 -3.01 -11.13
CA THR A 187 -10.36 -1.69 -10.51
C THR A 187 -11.23 -0.66 -11.22
N VAL A 188 -12.05 0.04 -10.46
CA VAL A 188 -12.94 1.11 -10.93
C VAL A 188 -12.48 2.43 -10.30
N PRO A 189 -11.99 3.41 -11.09
CA PRO A 189 -11.81 4.77 -10.61
C PRO A 189 -13.17 5.37 -10.28
N LEU A 190 -13.32 5.93 -9.08
CA LEU A 190 -14.58 6.53 -8.65
C LEU A 190 -14.55 8.04 -8.81
N GLU A 191 -13.69 8.68 -8.04
CA GLU A 191 -13.59 10.14 -7.98
C GLU A 191 -12.19 10.54 -7.54
N GLY A 192 -11.75 11.77 -7.89
CA GLY A 192 -10.48 12.25 -7.40
C GLY A 192 -10.01 13.55 -8.05
N GLU A 193 -9.09 14.21 -7.35
CA GLU A 193 -8.41 15.43 -7.78
C GLU A 193 -6.94 15.35 -7.38
N VAL A 194 -6.04 15.59 -8.34
CA VAL A 194 -4.59 15.47 -8.12
C VAL A 194 -4.11 16.36 -6.98
N GLY A 195 -3.46 15.77 -6.00
CA GLY A 195 -2.95 16.47 -4.82
C GLY A 195 -3.99 16.68 -3.72
N GLU A 196 -5.26 16.42 -3.99
CA GLU A 196 -6.37 16.65 -3.06
C GLU A 196 -6.92 15.34 -2.48
N TYR A 197 -7.34 14.41 -3.34
CA TYR A 197 -7.84 13.10 -2.90
C TYR A 197 -7.94 12.12 -4.06
N ILE A 198 -8.14 10.85 -3.74
CA ILE A 198 -8.49 9.79 -4.70
C ILE A 198 -9.38 8.76 -4.05
N ALA A 199 -10.40 8.32 -4.80
CA ALA A 199 -11.31 7.24 -4.46
C ALA A 199 -11.27 6.15 -5.54
N LEU A 200 -11.03 4.91 -5.13
CA LEU A 200 -11.02 3.73 -5.99
C LEU A 200 -11.91 2.64 -5.40
N ALA A 201 -12.56 1.87 -6.27
CA ALA A 201 -13.14 0.58 -5.90
C ALA A 201 -12.36 -0.54 -6.57
N ARG A 202 -12.11 -1.63 -5.83
CA ARG A 202 -11.42 -2.81 -6.33
C ARG A 202 -12.17 -4.06 -5.93
N ARG A 203 -12.22 -5.04 -6.84
CA ARG A 203 -12.88 -6.32 -6.59
C ARG A 203 -11.85 -7.44 -6.49
N HIS A 204 -12.10 -8.34 -5.56
CA HIS A 204 -11.43 -9.62 -5.44
C HIS A 204 -12.49 -10.68 -5.14
N ASP A 205 -12.63 -11.66 -6.04
CA ASP A 205 -13.75 -12.62 -6.04
C ASP A 205 -15.12 -11.91 -5.97
N ASP A 206 -15.93 -12.25 -4.99
CA ASP A 206 -17.27 -11.71 -4.74
C ASP A 206 -17.26 -10.50 -3.76
N THR A 207 -16.10 -9.88 -3.52
CA THR A 207 -15.96 -8.79 -2.54
C THR A 207 -15.41 -7.53 -3.20
N TRP A 208 -16.09 -6.40 -2.98
CA TRP A 208 -15.61 -5.08 -3.35
C TRP A 208 -14.96 -4.37 -2.16
N TYR A 209 -13.90 -3.66 -2.46
CA TYR A 209 -13.13 -2.84 -1.52
C TYR A 209 -13.11 -1.40 -2.02
N ILE A 210 -13.59 -0.46 -1.21
CA ILE A 210 -13.54 0.96 -1.50
C ILE A 210 -12.40 1.56 -0.70
N GLY A 211 -11.46 2.23 -1.35
CA GLY A 211 -10.37 2.96 -0.71
C GLY A 211 -10.42 4.42 -1.10
N VAL A 212 -10.39 5.30 -0.10
CA VAL A 212 -10.28 6.75 -0.31
C VAL A 212 -9.18 7.28 0.58
N ILE A 213 -8.23 8.02 0.01
CA ILE A 213 -7.23 8.80 0.75
C ILE A 213 -7.41 10.29 0.46
N ASN A 214 -7.34 11.11 1.49
CA ASN A 214 -7.57 12.54 1.46
C ASN A 214 -6.31 13.34 1.78
N GLY A 215 -6.17 14.47 1.12
CA GLY A 215 -5.06 15.42 1.30
C GLY A 215 -5.19 16.30 2.56
N ALA A 216 -4.65 17.51 2.49
CA ALA A 216 -4.44 18.37 3.65
C ALA A 216 -5.71 19.02 4.22
N THR A 217 -6.82 19.03 3.49
CA THR A 217 -8.09 19.68 3.90
C THR A 217 -9.18 18.65 4.22
N PRO A 218 -10.03 18.87 5.23
CA PRO A 218 -11.21 18.02 5.45
C PRO A 218 -12.09 17.97 4.21
N ARG A 219 -12.75 16.82 3.96
CA ARG A 219 -13.53 16.61 2.74
C ARG A 219 -14.77 15.76 3.00
N HIS A 220 -15.85 16.12 2.31
CA HIS A 220 -17.05 15.31 2.14
C HIS A 220 -17.18 14.92 0.67
N ILE A 221 -17.43 13.64 0.38
CA ILE A 221 -17.73 13.13 -0.97
C ILE A 221 -18.91 12.16 -0.92
N GLU A 222 -19.55 11.99 -2.07
CA GLU A 222 -20.68 11.05 -2.21
C GLU A 222 -20.42 10.09 -3.38
N ILE A 223 -20.15 8.84 -3.10
CA ILE A 223 -19.79 7.81 -4.08
C ILE A 223 -21.04 7.10 -4.59
N ASP A 224 -21.20 7.04 -5.90
CA ASP A 224 -22.19 6.19 -6.56
C ASP A 224 -21.70 4.73 -6.57
N LEU A 225 -22.52 3.81 -6.05
CA LEU A 225 -22.23 2.38 -5.99
C LEU A 225 -22.98 1.56 -7.03
N SER A 226 -23.60 2.17 -8.02
CA SER A 226 -24.40 1.50 -9.06
C SER A 226 -23.61 0.46 -9.87
N PHE A 227 -22.28 0.63 -9.99
CA PHE A 227 -21.39 -0.32 -10.66
C PHE A 227 -21.31 -1.70 -9.96
N ILE A 228 -21.69 -1.80 -8.69
CA ILE A 228 -21.70 -3.08 -7.92
C ILE A 228 -22.95 -3.92 -8.28
N GLY A 229 -23.94 -3.34 -8.93
CA GLY A 229 -25.21 -3.97 -9.27
C GLY A 229 -26.37 -3.53 -8.37
N ASN A 230 -27.54 -4.16 -8.53
CA ASN A 230 -28.76 -3.80 -7.82
C ASN A 230 -28.81 -4.41 -6.41
N GLY A 231 -29.66 -3.86 -5.56
CA GLY A 231 -29.90 -4.30 -4.19
C GLY A 231 -29.06 -3.53 -3.15
N PRO A 232 -29.47 -3.58 -1.88
CA PRO A 232 -28.79 -2.83 -0.81
C PRO A 232 -27.36 -3.37 -0.61
N LYS A 233 -26.41 -2.44 -0.38
CA LYS A 233 -24.98 -2.76 -0.12
C LYS A 233 -24.71 -2.66 1.37
N LYS A 234 -24.38 -3.79 1.99
CA LYS A 234 -23.91 -3.84 3.38
C LYS A 234 -22.40 -3.56 3.37
N ILE A 235 -22.00 -2.50 4.03
CA ILE A 235 -20.62 -2.03 4.06
C ILE A 235 -20.09 -2.10 5.49
N LYS A 236 -18.98 -2.80 5.67
CA LYS A 236 -18.14 -2.69 6.86
C LYS A 236 -16.98 -1.76 6.55
N ALA A 237 -16.89 -0.63 7.25
CA ALA A 237 -15.89 0.38 6.92
C ALA A 237 -15.02 0.77 8.12
N HIS A 238 -13.74 1.03 7.83
CA HIS A 238 -12.80 1.70 8.74
C HIS A 238 -12.72 3.16 8.31
N ILE A 239 -13.07 4.07 9.24
CA ILE A 239 -13.22 5.49 8.98
C ILE A 239 -12.51 6.33 10.06
N ASP A 240 -12.32 7.60 9.77
CA ASP A 240 -11.86 8.58 10.75
C ASP A 240 -12.85 8.68 11.92
N GLY A 241 -12.31 8.74 13.14
CA GLY A 241 -13.10 9.03 14.32
C GLY A 241 -13.48 10.50 14.44
N VAL A 242 -14.37 10.80 15.36
CA VAL A 242 -14.89 12.17 15.57
C VAL A 242 -13.78 13.19 15.87
N ASN A 243 -12.71 12.75 16.54
CA ASN A 243 -11.58 13.61 16.89
C ASN A 243 -10.38 13.47 15.94
N ALA A 244 -10.53 12.76 14.82
CA ALA A 244 -9.41 12.46 13.90
C ALA A 244 -8.69 13.71 13.39
N GLY A 245 -9.39 14.85 13.27
CA GLY A 245 -8.81 16.14 12.88
C GLY A 245 -7.78 16.70 13.87
N GLN A 246 -7.76 16.21 15.11
CA GLN A 246 -6.80 16.60 16.15
C GLN A 246 -5.95 15.42 16.63
N GLN A 247 -6.52 14.23 16.64
CA GLN A 247 -5.90 12.99 17.08
C GLN A 247 -5.86 11.98 15.92
N ALA A 248 -4.80 12.01 15.15
CA ALA A 248 -4.65 11.22 13.92
C ALA A 248 -4.86 9.69 14.11
N LYS A 249 -4.74 9.18 15.34
CA LYS A 249 -5.00 7.77 15.68
C LYS A 249 -6.50 7.47 15.89
N ASP A 250 -7.34 8.50 16.03
CA ASP A 250 -8.76 8.30 16.28
C ASP A 250 -9.44 7.76 15.03
N SER A 251 -9.95 6.55 15.15
CA SER A 251 -10.58 5.83 14.05
C SER A 251 -11.63 4.87 14.58
N GLN A 252 -12.60 4.53 13.75
CA GLN A 252 -13.66 3.61 14.12
C GLN A 252 -14.01 2.65 12.99
N ILE A 253 -14.60 1.52 13.34
CA ILE A 253 -15.20 0.58 12.40
C ILE A 253 -16.70 0.72 12.52
N ILE A 254 -17.37 0.94 11.39
CA ILE A 254 -18.83 1.05 11.30
C ILE A 254 -19.39 0.00 10.34
N GLU A 255 -20.65 -0.31 10.51
CA GLU A 255 -21.45 -1.05 9.54
C GLU A 255 -22.62 -0.16 9.09
N GLN A 256 -22.84 -0.10 7.80
CA GLN A 256 -23.90 0.70 7.19
C GLN A 256 -24.51 -0.01 6.00
N VAL A 257 -25.72 0.38 5.63
CA VAL A 257 -26.41 -0.13 4.45
C VAL A 257 -26.73 1.05 3.55
N ILE A 258 -26.30 0.97 2.31
CA ILE A 258 -26.64 1.91 1.24
C ILE A 258 -27.70 1.25 0.35
N LYS A 259 -28.84 1.88 0.23
CA LYS A 259 -29.93 1.39 -0.62
C LYS A 259 -29.67 1.73 -2.08
N ASP A 260 -30.41 1.06 -2.97
CA ASP A 260 -30.39 1.42 -4.40
C ASP A 260 -30.73 2.89 -4.58
N ASN A 261 -30.02 3.55 -5.49
CA ASN A 261 -30.11 4.98 -5.78
C ASN A 261 -29.65 5.93 -4.64
N GLU A 262 -29.15 5.40 -3.53
CA GLU A 262 -28.47 6.20 -2.53
C GLU A 262 -26.96 6.19 -2.83
N LYS A 263 -26.30 7.33 -2.61
CA LYS A 263 -24.86 7.44 -2.67
C LYS A 263 -24.25 7.13 -1.30
N LEU A 264 -23.03 6.64 -1.30
CA LEU A 264 -22.25 6.42 -0.09
C LEU A 264 -21.62 7.75 0.36
N PRO A 265 -22.10 8.36 1.46
CA PRO A 265 -21.47 9.56 2.01
C PRO A 265 -20.17 9.19 2.74
N ILE A 266 -19.11 9.94 2.49
CA ILE A 266 -17.82 9.76 3.13
C ILE A 266 -17.31 11.11 3.64
N ASP A 267 -17.18 11.21 4.96
CA ASP A 267 -16.58 12.36 5.64
C ASP A 267 -15.15 12.00 6.06
N MET A 268 -14.20 12.83 5.71
CA MET A 268 -12.78 12.63 6.01
C MET A 268 -12.18 13.88 6.66
N SER A 269 -11.37 13.65 7.68
CA SER A 269 -10.52 14.67 8.26
C SER A 269 -9.41 15.09 7.31
N ARG A 270 -8.68 16.13 7.62
CA ARG A 270 -7.41 16.44 6.96
C ARG A 270 -6.47 15.24 7.08
N GLY A 271 -5.87 14.83 5.96
CA GLY A 271 -5.07 13.61 5.89
C GLY A 271 -5.84 12.37 6.29
N GLY A 272 -7.15 12.37 6.07
CA GLY A 272 -8.06 11.30 6.42
C GLY A 272 -8.15 10.19 5.39
N GLY A 273 -8.97 9.18 5.69
CA GLY A 273 -9.21 8.09 4.77
C GLY A 273 -10.46 7.29 5.09
N TYR A 274 -10.85 6.48 4.13
CA TYR A 274 -11.98 5.56 4.21
C TYR A 274 -11.61 4.22 3.57
N THR A 275 -11.95 3.13 4.24
CA THR A 275 -11.84 1.80 3.64
C THR A 275 -13.12 1.03 3.89
N GLY A 276 -13.87 0.70 2.84
CA GLY A 276 -15.12 -0.08 2.91
C GLY A 276 -14.95 -1.46 2.31
N ILE A 277 -15.58 -2.46 2.90
CA ILE A 277 -15.66 -3.84 2.40
C ILE A 277 -17.13 -4.18 2.16
N ILE A 278 -17.46 -4.62 0.97
CA ILE A 278 -18.82 -4.94 0.51
C ILE A 278 -18.80 -6.36 -0.03
N HIS A 279 -19.53 -7.27 0.62
CA HIS A 279 -19.75 -8.60 0.10
C HIS A 279 -20.97 -8.62 -0.81
N ILE A 280 -20.84 -9.19 -2.02
CA ILE A 280 -21.96 -9.39 -2.92
C ILE A 280 -22.72 -10.62 -2.41
N GLU A 281 -23.96 -10.41 -1.98
CA GLU A 281 -24.88 -11.54 -1.69
C GLU A 281 -25.29 -12.17 -3.02
N LYS A 282 -25.07 -13.48 -3.18
CA LYS A 282 -25.51 -14.27 -4.35
C LYS A 282 -26.98 -14.61 -4.28
#